data_20e70e2b890642d8d56770e52d2626ba
#
_entry.id   20e70e2b890642d8d56770e52d2626ba
#
_cell.length_a   1.000
_cell.length_b   1.000
_cell.length_c   1.000
_cell.angle_alpha   90.00
_cell.angle_beta   90.00
_cell.angle_gamma   90.00
#
_symmetry.space_group_name_H-M   'P 1'
#
loop_
_entity.id
_entity.type
_entity.pdbx_description
1 polymer ?
#
loop_
_entity_poly.entity_id
_entity_poly.type
_entity_poly.pdbx_seq_one_letter_code
_entity_poly.pdbx_strand_id
1 'polypeptide(L)'
;MMNVMDTLAANAAQTEQRGRVVETSLKAAKAAGAFALRTPVAHGGSWATATVAVELIAAMARGCPSTAWIASTSLVSKNMISFGDYPAHTLDEVFADPDAVAGGVGIPRGHGESGPNGVRLSGRWASVSGCEDAVWASLGAMVDGAFAIVLIPMADLTIDRTWDVAGMSGTGSHSLVADDVLVPFDRVATGERLHYPPDGRTVQTWGVAVLATAVGATLGALDVVDTMFASNRKPFATSYTRMSESPGARHWLAEATTLVRRAERTMLALASRIDAEPGITDLEHAGMQRDRADAAKDCLAAIERMLDLHGASGFAKSNALQRFWRDVSVVSRHPALNPYLAVEGFGRALTESSPLPRPRA
;
A
#
# COMPACT_ATOMS: atom_id res chain seq x y z
N MET A 1 0.56 18.28 21.39
CA MET A 1 1.26 17.26 20.57
C MET A 1 0.88 17.46 19.13
N MET A 2 1.86 17.53 18.22
CA MET A 2 1.62 17.57 16.78
C MET A 2 0.95 16.25 16.37
N ASN A 3 -0.14 16.30 15.60
CA ASN A 3 -0.82 15.10 15.09
C ASN A 3 0.15 14.32 14.17
N VAL A 4 0.01 12.99 14.09
CA VAL A 4 0.85 12.17 13.21
C VAL A 4 0.88 12.72 11.77
N MET A 5 -0.26 13.15 11.23
CA MET A 5 -0.36 13.76 9.90
C MET A 5 0.53 15.00 9.75
N ASP A 6 0.52 15.91 10.73
CA ASP A 6 1.32 17.13 10.68
C ASP A 6 2.82 16.81 10.66
N THR A 7 3.24 15.83 11.47
CA THR A 7 4.63 15.37 11.50
C THR A 7 5.03 14.76 10.14
N LEU A 8 4.18 13.94 9.55
CA LEU A 8 4.45 13.32 8.26
C LEU A 8 4.50 14.36 7.13
N ALA A 9 3.58 15.32 7.12
CA ALA A 9 3.53 16.39 6.13
C ALA A 9 4.78 17.29 6.18
N ALA A 10 5.20 17.68 7.39
CA ALA A 10 6.40 18.49 7.60
C ALA A 10 7.69 17.81 7.08
N ASN A 11 7.74 16.49 7.12
CA ASN A 11 8.91 15.70 6.74
C ASN A 11 8.83 15.08 5.32
N ALA A 12 7.71 15.23 4.61
CA ALA A 12 7.47 14.52 3.35
C ALA A 12 8.47 14.88 2.25
N ALA A 13 8.88 16.16 2.15
CA ALA A 13 9.89 16.58 1.18
C ALA A 13 11.28 15.98 1.48
N GLN A 14 11.65 15.89 2.75
CA GLN A 14 12.92 15.28 3.15
C GLN A 14 12.92 13.76 2.96
N THR A 15 11.77 13.10 3.21
CA THR A 15 11.55 11.68 2.93
C THR A 15 11.75 11.38 1.44
N GLU A 16 11.15 12.19 0.56
CA GLU A 16 11.36 12.07 -0.88
C GLU A 16 12.82 12.25 -1.27
N GLN A 17 13.46 13.32 -0.79
CA GLN A 17 14.85 13.65 -1.12
C GLN A 17 15.84 12.55 -0.70
N ARG A 18 15.58 11.89 0.43
CA ARG A 18 16.42 10.80 0.95
C ARG A 18 16.16 9.45 0.28
N GLY A 19 15.05 9.31 -0.44
CA GLY A 19 14.59 8.00 -0.92
C GLY A 19 14.23 7.02 0.21
N ARG A 20 14.04 7.52 1.43
CA ARG A 20 13.75 6.74 2.64
C ARG A 20 12.97 7.58 3.64
N VAL A 21 12.06 6.97 4.40
CA VAL A 21 11.32 7.66 5.46
C VAL A 21 12.28 8.19 6.52
N VAL A 22 12.11 9.45 6.90
CA VAL A 22 12.93 10.03 7.97
C VAL A 22 12.54 9.48 9.33
N GLU A 23 13.51 9.36 10.23
CA GLU A 23 13.35 8.73 11.55
C GLU A 23 12.20 9.35 12.37
N THR A 24 12.02 10.68 12.32
CA THR A 24 10.93 11.37 13.02
C THR A 24 9.55 10.92 12.52
N SER A 25 9.39 10.75 11.21
CA SER A 25 8.16 10.23 10.60
C SER A 25 7.93 8.76 10.94
N LEU A 26 9.00 7.95 10.94
CA LEU A 26 8.92 6.54 11.32
C LEU A 26 8.47 6.39 12.79
N LYS A 27 9.06 7.17 13.71
CA LYS A 27 8.66 7.20 15.12
C LYS A 27 7.21 7.65 15.32
N ALA A 28 6.76 8.67 14.56
CA ALA A 28 5.37 9.14 14.63
C ALA A 28 4.39 8.08 14.11
N ALA A 29 4.74 7.36 13.03
CA ALA A 29 3.95 6.25 12.49
C ALA A 29 3.87 5.07 13.46
N LYS A 30 4.99 4.70 14.10
CA LYS A 30 5.03 3.69 15.17
C LYS A 30 4.13 4.09 16.34
N ALA A 31 4.26 5.32 16.84
CA ALA A 31 3.43 5.82 17.95
C ALA A 31 1.92 5.84 17.62
N ALA A 32 1.55 5.86 16.34
CA ALA A 32 0.17 5.71 15.87
C ALA A 32 -0.26 4.25 15.67
N GLY A 33 0.61 3.26 15.95
CA GLY A 33 0.34 1.83 15.77
C GLY A 33 0.31 1.38 14.31
N ALA A 34 0.87 2.16 13.38
CA ALA A 34 0.75 1.91 11.95
C ALA A 34 1.41 0.58 11.51
N PHE A 35 2.46 0.15 12.19
CA PHE A 35 3.13 -1.09 11.87
C PHE A 35 2.61 -2.29 12.68
N ALA A 36 1.79 -2.06 13.74
CA ALA A 36 1.14 -3.11 14.54
C ALA A 36 -0.23 -3.56 13.99
N LEU A 37 -0.71 -2.98 12.89
CA LEU A 37 -2.05 -3.23 12.33
C LEU A 37 -2.35 -4.72 12.07
N ARG A 38 -1.37 -5.52 11.66
CA ARG A 38 -1.50 -6.97 11.45
C ARG A 38 -0.47 -7.78 12.24
N THR A 39 0.07 -7.21 13.31
CA THR A 39 0.72 -7.97 14.36
C THR A 39 -0.37 -8.68 15.19
N PRO A 40 -0.24 -9.99 15.48
CA PRO A 40 -1.21 -10.70 16.29
C PRO A 40 -1.37 -10.09 17.68
N VAL A 41 -2.59 -10.13 18.23
CA VAL A 41 -2.89 -9.60 19.56
C VAL A 41 -2.05 -10.26 20.66
N ALA A 42 -1.77 -11.56 20.53
CA ALA A 42 -0.91 -12.31 21.45
C ALA A 42 0.53 -11.76 21.51
N HIS A 43 0.97 -11.05 20.48
CA HIS A 43 2.29 -10.40 20.38
C HIS A 43 2.21 -8.88 20.50
N GLY A 44 1.16 -8.33 21.11
CA GLY A 44 1.01 -6.90 21.38
C GLY A 44 0.53 -6.05 20.20
N GLY A 45 0.09 -6.66 19.12
CA GLY A 45 -0.50 -5.97 17.98
C GLY A 45 -2.00 -5.73 18.12
N SER A 46 -2.62 -5.10 17.11
CA SER A 46 -4.05 -4.80 17.11
C SER A 46 -4.88 -5.79 16.31
N TRP A 47 -4.30 -6.51 15.38
CA TRP A 47 -5.02 -7.31 14.37
C TRP A 47 -6.24 -6.57 13.83
N ALA A 48 -6.00 -5.32 13.40
CA ALA A 48 -7.01 -4.33 13.08
C ALA A 48 -7.98 -4.80 12.00
N THR A 49 -9.23 -4.35 12.06
CA THR A 49 -10.19 -4.52 10.96
C THR A 49 -9.71 -3.79 9.70
N ALA A 50 -10.27 -4.12 8.54
CA ALA A 50 -9.95 -3.42 7.30
C ALA A 50 -10.31 -1.93 7.39
N THR A 51 -11.44 -1.60 8.04
CA THR A 51 -11.89 -0.21 8.24
C THR A 51 -10.86 0.59 9.04
N VAL A 52 -10.43 0.09 10.20
CA VAL A 52 -9.41 0.77 11.02
C VAL A 52 -8.09 0.94 10.25
N ALA A 53 -7.69 -0.09 9.51
CA ALA A 53 -6.44 -0.05 8.75
C ALA A 53 -6.49 1.01 7.63
N VAL A 54 -7.56 1.08 6.83
CA VAL A 54 -7.65 2.06 5.74
C VAL A 54 -7.78 3.48 6.23
N GLU A 55 -8.50 3.72 7.34
CA GLU A 55 -8.62 5.04 7.94
C GLU A 55 -7.27 5.58 8.40
N LEU A 56 -6.47 4.76 9.11
CA LEU A 56 -5.13 5.15 9.53
C LEU A 56 -4.18 5.37 8.34
N ILE A 57 -4.15 4.43 7.38
CA ILE A 57 -3.28 4.54 6.19
C ILE A 57 -3.66 5.77 5.36
N ALA A 58 -4.94 6.03 5.12
CA ALA A 58 -5.39 7.20 4.37
C ALA A 58 -5.04 8.51 5.11
N ALA A 59 -5.24 8.56 6.43
CA ALA A 59 -4.85 9.72 7.24
C ALA A 59 -3.34 9.98 7.15
N MET A 60 -2.50 8.95 7.23
CA MET A 60 -1.05 9.08 7.06
C MET A 60 -0.67 9.53 5.65
N ALA A 61 -1.31 8.96 4.62
CA ALA A 61 -1.03 9.28 3.21
C ALA A 61 -1.39 10.72 2.86
N ARG A 62 -2.35 11.34 3.55
CA ARG A 62 -2.67 12.76 3.44
C ARG A 62 -1.50 13.66 3.83
N GLY A 63 -0.63 13.21 4.74
CA GLY A 63 0.63 13.89 5.09
C GLY A 63 1.82 13.45 4.24
N CYS A 64 2.07 12.14 4.16
CA CYS A 64 3.18 11.54 3.43
C CYS A 64 2.81 10.18 2.84
N PRO A 65 2.55 10.09 1.52
CA PRO A 65 2.18 8.84 0.85
C PRO A 65 3.22 7.73 1.02
N SER A 66 4.51 8.07 0.97
CA SER A 66 5.58 7.08 1.14
C SER A 66 5.58 6.40 2.51
N THR A 67 5.35 7.17 3.60
CA THR A 67 5.28 6.60 4.95
C THR A 67 4.04 5.70 5.11
N ALA A 68 2.89 6.14 4.59
CA ALA A 68 1.66 5.35 4.60
C ALA A 68 1.78 4.06 3.79
N TRP A 69 2.49 4.11 2.67
CA TRP A 69 2.76 2.94 1.85
C TRP A 69 3.56 1.86 2.59
N ILE A 70 4.60 2.27 3.35
CA ILE A 70 5.36 1.32 4.16
C ILE A 70 4.46 0.67 5.23
N ALA A 71 3.53 1.42 5.84
CA ALA A 71 2.55 0.86 6.76
C ALA A 71 1.62 -0.16 6.05
N SER A 72 1.15 0.17 4.84
CA SER A 72 0.32 -0.72 4.03
C SER A 72 1.05 -2.02 3.65
N THR A 73 2.31 -1.93 3.18
CA THR A 73 3.09 -3.12 2.80
C THR A 73 3.57 -3.93 4.00
N SER A 74 3.88 -3.30 5.13
CA SER A 74 4.18 -4.00 6.38
C SER A 74 2.96 -4.77 6.91
N LEU A 75 1.75 -4.21 6.79
CA LEU A 75 0.49 -4.92 7.05
C LEU A 75 0.39 -6.20 6.21
N VAL A 76 0.67 -6.11 4.90
CA VAL A 76 0.65 -7.27 3.99
C VAL A 76 1.70 -8.31 4.42
N SER A 77 2.92 -7.88 4.70
CA SER A 77 4.03 -8.76 5.09
C SER A 77 3.72 -9.52 6.39
N LYS A 78 3.20 -8.82 7.41
CA LYS A 78 2.80 -9.45 8.68
C LYS A 78 1.60 -10.38 8.51
N ASN A 79 0.67 -10.06 7.62
CA ASN A 79 -0.44 -10.94 7.32
C ASN A 79 0.04 -12.21 6.58
N MET A 80 1.07 -12.12 5.70
CA MET A 80 1.67 -13.30 5.06
C MET A 80 2.30 -14.26 6.09
N ILE A 81 2.86 -13.74 7.17
CA ILE A 81 3.39 -14.57 8.26
C ILE A 81 2.29 -15.45 8.87
N SER A 82 1.06 -14.95 8.98
CA SER A 82 -0.07 -15.70 9.54
C SER A 82 -0.56 -16.88 8.70
N PHE A 83 -0.03 -17.07 7.49
CA PHE A 83 -0.35 -18.25 6.66
C PHE A 83 0.50 -19.47 6.98
N GLY A 84 1.60 -19.28 7.70
CA GLY A 84 2.50 -20.37 8.05
C GLY A 84 2.30 -20.86 9.47
N ASP A 85 2.32 -22.18 9.68
CA ASP A 85 2.40 -22.80 10.99
C ASP A 85 3.85 -22.75 11.49
N TYR A 86 4.25 -21.57 11.95
CA TYR A 86 5.55 -21.36 12.58
C TYR A 86 5.49 -21.70 14.06
N PRO A 87 6.58 -22.27 14.65
CA PRO A 87 6.67 -22.50 16.09
C PRO A 87 6.52 -21.19 16.89
N ALA A 88 6.00 -21.30 18.12
CA ALA A 88 5.74 -20.13 18.97
C ALA A 88 7.02 -19.28 19.19
N HIS A 89 8.17 -19.92 19.44
CA HIS A 89 9.44 -19.19 19.64
C HIS A 89 9.85 -18.37 18.40
N THR A 90 9.57 -18.87 17.19
CA THR A 90 9.81 -18.12 15.94
C THR A 90 8.91 -16.89 15.85
N LEU A 91 7.63 -17.03 16.19
CA LEU A 91 6.70 -15.90 16.20
C LEU A 91 7.04 -14.89 17.30
N ASP A 92 7.47 -15.35 18.49
CA ASP A 92 7.96 -14.50 19.58
C ASP A 92 9.18 -13.67 19.13
N GLU A 93 10.10 -14.27 18.38
CA GLU A 93 11.26 -13.57 17.83
C GLU A 93 10.86 -12.55 16.75
N VAL A 94 10.02 -12.96 15.80
CA VAL A 94 9.59 -12.10 14.67
C VAL A 94 8.78 -10.90 15.15
N PHE A 95 7.95 -11.08 16.17
CA PHE A 95 7.08 -10.05 16.72
C PHE A 95 7.57 -9.49 18.07
N ALA A 96 8.86 -9.65 18.40
CA ALA A 96 9.46 -9.11 19.62
C ALA A 96 9.25 -7.59 19.78
N ASP A 97 9.25 -6.83 18.67
CA ASP A 97 8.72 -5.46 18.59
C ASP A 97 7.45 -5.48 17.72
N PRO A 98 6.24 -5.35 18.32
CA PRO A 98 4.98 -5.39 17.57
C PRO A 98 4.87 -4.30 16.49
N ASP A 99 5.55 -3.18 16.69
CA ASP A 99 5.61 -2.04 15.78
C ASP A 99 6.85 -2.04 14.87
N ALA A 100 7.62 -3.13 14.80
CA ALA A 100 8.69 -3.27 13.84
C ALA A 100 8.12 -3.22 12.40
N VAL A 101 8.83 -2.55 11.49
CA VAL A 101 8.55 -2.63 10.05
C VAL A 101 8.89 -4.03 9.57
N ALA A 102 8.00 -4.65 8.81
CA ALA A 102 8.25 -5.90 8.12
C ALA A 102 8.25 -5.68 6.60
N GLY A 103 9.28 -6.16 5.92
CA GLY A 103 9.34 -6.22 4.47
C GLY A 103 8.77 -7.53 3.93
N GLY A 104 8.26 -7.55 2.68
CA GLY A 104 7.81 -8.82 2.13
C GLY A 104 7.36 -8.78 0.69
N VAL A 105 7.53 -9.92 0.03
CA VAL A 105 7.02 -10.19 -1.32
C VAL A 105 6.61 -11.65 -1.40
N GLY A 106 5.31 -11.91 -1.67
CA GLY A 106 4.76 -13.27 -1.76
C GLY A 106 5.06 -13.98 -3.09
N ILE A 107 5.58 -13.27 -4.11
CA ILE A 107 5.94 -13.90 -5.39
C ILE A 107 7.19 -14.77 -5.19
N PRO A 108 7.18 -16.06 -5.62
CA PRO A 108 8.32 -16.96 -5.41
C PRO A 108 9.48 -16.60 -6.34
N ARG A 109 10.38 -15.77 -5.86
CA ARG A 109 11.59 -15.32 -6.58
C ARG A 109 12.87 -15.91 -6.00
N GLY A 110 12.74 -16.75 -4.96
CA GLY A 110 13.83 -17.52 -4.38
C GLY A 110 13.72 -19.01 -4.69
N HIS A 111 14.85 -19.67 -4.65
CA HIS A 111 14.97 -21.13 -4.73
C HIS A 111 15.72 -21.61 -3.50
N GLY A 112 15.17 -22.64 -2.84
CA GLY A 112 15.75 -23.23 -1.64
C GLY A 112 15.87 -24.74 -1.77
N GLU A 113 16.95 -25.27 -1.22
CA GLU A 113 17.19 -26.72 -1.13
C GLU A 113 17.35 -27.09 0.36
N SER A 114 16.64 -28.14 0.77
CA SER A 114 16.72 -28.66 2.14
C SER A 114 18.04 -29.37 2.39
N GLY A 115 18.68 -29.02 3.49
CA GLY A 115 19.90 -29.63 3.99
C GLY A 115 19.73 -30.14 5.43
N PRO A 116 20.80 -30.62 6.08
CA PRO A 116 20.71 -31.18 7.45
C PRO A 116 20.24 -30.16 8.51
N ASN A 117 20.55 -28.87 8.34
CA ASN A 117 20.35 -27.83 9.36
C ASN A 117 19.34 -26.74 8.95
N GLY A 118 18.62 -26.91 7.84
CA GLY A 118 17.69 -25.91 7.30
C GLY A 118 17.68 -25.91 5.79
N VAL A 119 17.15 -24.83 5.22
CA VAL A 119 17.06 -24.59 3.79
C VAL A 119 18.17 -23.62 3.36
N ARG A 120 18.96 -23.99 2.35
CA ARG A 120 19.85 -23.08 1.65
C ARG A 120 19.06 -22.30 0.62
N LEU A 121 18.95 -20.99 0.81
CA LEU A 121 18.10 -20.11 0.02
C LEU A 121 18.91 -19.10 -0.78
N SER A 122 18.65 -19.04 -2.08
CA SER A 122 19.14 -17.97 -2.96
C SER A 122 17.99 -17.34 -3.72
N GLY A 123 18.01 -16.02 -3.89
CA GLY A 123 16.96 -15.32 -4.59
C GLY A 123 17.11 -13.81 -4.63
N ARG A 124 16.25 -13.18 -5.45
CA ARG A 124 16.18 -11.73 -5.58
C ARG A 124 14.72 -11.27 -5.65
N TRP A 125 14.28 -10.52 -4.67
CA TRP A 125 12.94 -9.97 -4.56
C TRP A 125 12.98 -8.45 -4.76
N ALA A 126 12.45 -8.00 -5.88
CA ALA A 126 12.36 -6.57 -6.20
C ALA A 126 11.18 -5.90 -5.47
N SER A 127 11.28 -4.58 -5.34
CA SER A 127 10.20 -3.71 -4.83
C SER A 127 9.77 -4.03 -3.39
N VAL A 128 10.71 -4.36 -2.51
CA VAL A 128 10.45 -4.56 -1.08
C VAL A 128 10.45 -3.21 -0.37
N SER A 129 9.25 -2.66 -0.18
CA SER A 129 9.08 -1.34 0.41
C SER A 129 9.48 -1.29 1.87
N GLY A 130 10.18 -0.22 2.27
CA GLY A 130 10.64 -0.03 3.65
C GLY A 130 11.74 -1.00 4.09
N CYS A 131 12.40 -1.69 3.14
CA CYS A 131 13.40 -2.71 3.47
C CYS A 131 14.59 -2.17 4.30
N GLU A 132 14.95 -0.89 4.16
CA GLU A 132 16.02 -0.28 4.95
C GLU A 132 15.63 -0.02 6.43
N ASP A 133 14.33 -0.10 6.76
CA ASP A 133 13.78 0.10 8.10
C ASP A 133 13.16 -1.19 8.67
N ALA A 134 13.04 -2.23 7.83
CA ALA A 134 12.48 -3.51 8.22
C ALA A 134 13.45 -4.30 9.13
N VAL A 135 12.88 -5.08 10.04
CA VAL A 135 13.64 -6.01 10.91
C VAL A 135 13.58 -7.42 10.35
N TRP A 136 12.42 -7.80 9.81
CA TRP A 136 12.16 -9.11 9.21
C TRP A 136 11.61 -8.99 7.81
N ALA A 137 11.90 -9.97 6.97
CA ALA A 137 11.29 -10.16 5.68
C ALA A 137 10.50 -11.46 5.62
N SER A 138 9.27 -11.40 5.06
CA SER A 138 8.46 -12.56 4.67
C SER A 138 8.51 -12.71 3.15
N LEU A 139 9.18 -13.75 2.66
CA LEU A 139 9.52 -13.88 1.24
C LEU A 139 8.97 -15.17 0.64
N GLY A 140 8.34 -15.06 -0.53
CA GLY A 140 7.93 -16.23 -1.32
C GLY A 140 9.13 -16.89 -2.00
N ALA A 141 9.21 -18.22 -1.91
CA ALA A 141 10.25 -19.01 -2.54
C ALA A 141 9.71 -20.37 -3.02
N MET A 142 10.47 -21.05 -3.88
CA MET A 142 10.29 -22.46 -4.17
C MET A 142 11.33 -23.25 -3.37
N VAL A 143 10.88 -24.07 -2.43
CA VAL A 143 11.75 -24.94 -1.62
C VAL A 143 11.49 -26.38 -2.00
N ASP A 144 12.50 -27.09 -2.51
CA ASP A 144 12.39 -28.46 -3.03
C ASP A 144 11.22 -28.63 -4.04
N GLY A 145 10.99 -27.60 -4.84
CA GLY A 145 9.92 -27.57 -5.83
C GLY A 145 8.53 -27.22 -5.30
N ALA A 146 8.36 -26.98 -3.99
CA ALA A 146 7.11 -26.56 -3.38
C ALA A 146 7.13 -25.06 -3.03
N PHE A 147 5.97 -24.39 -3.13
CA PHE A 147 5.85 -23.01 -2.68
C PHE A 147 6.01 -22.90 -1.17
N ALA A 148 6.75 -21.89 -0.75
CA ALA A 148 7.03 -21.59 0.65
C ALA A 148 6.97 -20.08 0.95
N ILE A 149 6.60 -19.74 2.17
CA ILE A 149 6.86 -18.43 2.77
C ILE A 149 8.01 -18.61 3.77
N VAL A 150 9.07 -17.83 3.57
CA VAL A 150 10.29 -17.92 4.34
C VAL A 150 10.47 -16.64 5.16
N LEU A 151 10.75 -16.78 6.47
CA LEU A 151 11.02 -15.65 7.37
C LEU A 151 12.52 -15.48 7.54
N ILE A 152 13.04 -14.32 7.16
CA ILE A 152 14.48 -14.04 7.19
C ILE A 152 14.72 -12.72 7.92
N PRO A 153 15.64 -12.68 8.92
CA PRO A 153 16.10 -11.41 9.48
C PRO A 153 16.71 -10.54 8.39
N MET A 154 16.44 -9.27 8.40
CA MET A 154 17.02 -8.35 7.42
C MET A 154 18.54 -8.28 7.47
N ALA A 155 19.13 -8.63 8.62
CA ALA A 155 20.60 -8.73 8.79
C ALA A 155 21.25 -9.82 7.94
N ASP A 156 20.48 -10.84 7.53
CA ASP A 156 20.96 -11.96 6.71
C ASP A 156 20.76 -11.71 5.20
N LEU A 157 20.17 -10.56 4.83
CA LEU A 157 19.88 -10.18 3.45
C LEU A 157 20.72 -8.98 3.01
N THR A 158 21.03 -8.95 1.72
CA THR A 158 21.64 -7.77 1.10
C THR A 158 20.57 -6.89 0.47
N ILE A 159 20.63 -5.59 0.73
CA ILE A 159 19.78 -4.59 0.05
C ILE A 159 20.53 -4.07 -1.17
N ASP A 160 20.00 -4.37 -2.35
CA ASP A 160 20.47 -3.79 -3.59
C ASP A 160 19.58 -2.59 -3.95
N ARG A 161 20.19 -1.39 -3.93
CA ARG A 161 19.47 -0.11 -4.08
C ARG A 161 19.08 0.15 -5.52
N THR A 162 17.91 -0.35 -5.91
CA THR A 162 17.36 -0.34 -7.27
C THR A 162 16.16 0.58 -7.44
N TRP A 163 15.68 1.22 -6.34
CA TRP A 163 14.49 2.06 -6.37
C TRP A 163 14.83 3.48 -6.81
N ASP A 164 14.80 3.72 -8.12
CA ASP A 164 15.00 5.04 -8.75
C ASP A 164 13.75 5.38 -9.57
N VAL A 165 12.85 6.14 -8.98
CA VAL A 165 11.48 6.38 -9.49
C VAL A 165 11.05 7.82 -9.32
N ALA A 166 10.16 8.27 -10.21
CA ALA A 166 9.66 9.64 -10.22
C ALA A 166 8.71 9.97 -9.05
N GLY A 167 8.00 8.99 -8.51
CA GLY A 167 7.08 9.14 -7.37
C GLY A 167 7.22 7.97 -6.40
N MET A 168 6.74 8.14 -5.17
CA MET A 168 6.92 7.13 -4.10
C MET A 168 8.39 6.81 -3.80
N SER A 169 9.32 7.71 -4.14
CA SER A 169 10.75 7.49 -3.94
C SER A 169 11.11 7.25 -2.47
N GLY A 170 10.44 7.96 -1.55
CA GLY A 170 10.64 7.80 -0.10
C GLY A 170 10.26 6.45 0.49
N THR A 171 9.70 5.53 -0.32
CA THR A 171 9.40 4.16 0.15
C THR A 171 10.64 3.27 0.22
N GLY A 172 11.75 3.64 -0.45
CA GLY A 172 12.95 2.82 -0.50
C GLY A 172 12.66 1.37 -0.93
N SER A 173 11.80 1.19 -1.96
CA SER A 173 11.35 -0.14 -2.40
C SER A 173 12.44 -0.86 -3.20
N HIS A 174 13.58 -1.08 -2.56
CA HIS A 174 14.75 -1.72 -3.15
C HIS A 174 14.56 -3.22 -3.36
N SER A 175 15.56 -3.87 -3.94
CA SER A 175 15.61 -5.33 -4.07
C SER A 175 16.30 -5.94 -2.85
N LEU A 176 15.75 -7.03 -2.31
CA LEU A 176 16.42 -7.90 -1.36
C LEU A 176 17.10 -9.06 -2.09
N VAL A 177 18.29 -9.42 -1.64
CA VAL A 177 19.07 -10.53 -2.19
C VAL A 177 19.46 -11.46 -1.06
N ALA A 178 19.16 -12.76 -1.23
CA ALA A 178 19.73 -13.85 -0.48
C ALA A 178 20.75 -14.56 -1.38
N ASP A 179 21.95 -14.79 -0.89
CA ASP A 179 23.02 -15.52 -1.57
C ASP A 179 23.46 -16.66 -0.66
N ASP A 180 22.94 -17.86 -0.93
CA ASP A 180 23.17 -19.09 -0.16
C ASP A 180 22.92 -18.94 1.36
N VAL A 181 21.84 -18.22 1.72
CA VAL A 181 21.47 -17.99 3.12
C VAL A 181 20.92 -19.26 3.73
N LEU A 182 21.45 -19.69 4.87
CA LEU A 182 20.90 -20.82 5.64
C LEU A 182 19.72 -20.35 6.47
N VAL A 183 18.52 -20.84 6.13
CA VAL A 183 17.28 -20.57 6.86
C VAL A 183 16.87 -21.78 7.66
N PRO A 184 16.77 -21.70 9.01
CA PRO A 184 16.29 -22.81 9.84
C PRO A 184 14.88 -23.28 9.43
N PHE A 185 14.57 -24.56 9.57
CA PHE A 185 13.27 -25.13 9.20
C PHE A 185 12.08 -24.52 9.93
N ASP A 186 12.28 -24.02 11.13
CA ASP A 186 11.25 -23.35 11.95
C ASP A 186 10.83 -21.97 11.37
N ARG A 187 11.61 -21.41 10.44
CA ARG A 187 11.32 -20.17 9.71
C ARG A 187 10.82 -20.41 8.28
N VAL A 188 10.53 -21.66 7.90
CA VAL A 188 10.04 -22.04 6.57
C VAL A 188 8.67 -22.68 6.69
N ALA A 189 7.65 -22.07 6.12
CA ALA A 189 6.32 -22.67 5.98
C ALA A 189 6.10 -23.12 4.53
N THR A 190 5.85 -24.42 4.33
CA THR A 190 5.59 -25.03 3.05
C THR A 190 4.71 -26.27 3.22
N GLY A 191 4.10 -26.79 2.14
CA GLY A 191 3.23 -27.95 2.17
C GLY A 191 2.07 -27.77 3.14
N GLU A 192 1.85 -28.74 4.04
CA GLU A 192 0.75 -28.71 5.03
C GLU A 192 0.90 -27.61 6.07
N ARG A 193 2.10 -27.07 6.26
CA ARG A 193 2.37 -25.96 7.18
C ARG A 193 2.11 -24.58 6.56
N LEU A 194 1.63 -24.51 5.32
CA LEU A 194 1.36 -23.26 4.63
C LEU A 194 -0.10 -23.21 4.14
N HIS A 195 -0.91 -22.36 4.76
CA HIS A 195 -2.30 -22.13 4.41
C HIS A 195 -2.42 -21.13 3.24
N TYR A 196 -2.16 -21.61 2.03
CA TYR A 196 -2.13 -20.80 0.82
C TYR A 196 -2.92 -21.48 -0.33
N PRO A 197 -3.66 -20.76 -1.17
CA PRO A 197 -3.81 -19.30 -1.24
C PRO A 197 -4.63 -18.71 -0.09
N PRO A 198 -4.42 -17.40 0.21
CA PRO A 198 -5.23 -16.72 1.20
C PRO A 198 -6.70 -16.62 0.77
N ASP A 199 -7.58 -16.47 1.75
CA ASP A 199 -9.00 -16.25 1.50
C ASP A 199 -9.28 -14.90 0.80
N GLY A 200 -10.47 -14.79 0.21
CA GLY A 200 -10.87 -13.58 -0.49
C GLY A 200 -10.87 -12.33 0.39
N ARG A 201 -11.19 -12.46 1.68
CA ARG A 201 -11.19 -11.36 2.65
C ARG A 201 -9.78 -10.80 2.88
N THR A 202 -8.81 -11.67 3.04
CA THR A 202 -7.40 -11.30 3.20
C THR A 202 -6.86 -10.58 1.98
N VAL A 203 -7.10 -11.11 0.78
CA VAL A 203 -6.67 -10.48 -0.49
C VAL A 203 -7.33 -9.12 -0.67
N GLN A 204 -8.61 -8.98 -0.30
CA GLN A 204 -9.31 -7.70 -0.37
C GLN A 204 -8.77 -6.69 0.64
N THR A 205 -8.41 -7.13 1.86
CA THR A 205 -7.76 -6.26 2.86
C THR A 205 -6.45 -5.67 2.31
N TRP A 206 -5.63 -6.47 1.64
CA TRP A 206 -4.41 -5.97 0.99
C TRP A 206 -4.71 -4.93 -0.09
N GLY A 207 -5.68 -5.25 -0.94
CA GLY A 207 -6.05 -4.35 -2.04
C GLY A 207 -6.61 -3.01 -1.56
N VAL A 208 -7.44 -3.01 -0.52
CA VAL A 208 -8.01 -1.76 0.01
C VAL A 208 -7.00 -0.94 0.80
N ALA A 209 -6.00 -1.56 1.44
CA ALA A 209 -4.88 -0.87 2.07
C ALA A 209 -4.01 -0.11 1.03
N VAL A 210 -3.80 -0.71 -0.15
CA VAL A 210 -3.15 -0.02 -1.28
C VAL A 210 -3.99 1.17 -1.77
N LEU A 211 -5.32 1.00 -1.92
CA LEU A 211 -6.23 2.07 -2.30
C LEU A 211 -6.21 3.22 -1.29
N ALA A 212 -6.13 2.91 0.01
CA ALA A 212 -6.11 3.92 1.07
C ALA A 212 -4.92 4.89 0.93
N THR A 213 -3.76 4.40 0.46
CA THR A 213 -2.62 5.28 0.15
C THR A 213 -2.94 6.25 -1.00
N ALA A 214 -3.58 5.79 -2.08
CA ALA A 214 -3.96 6.65 -3.21
C ALA A 214 -5.01 7.69 -2.80
N VAL A 215 -6.04 7.28 -2.07
CA VAL A 215 -7.11 8.16 -1.59
C VAL A 215 -6.56 9.22 -0.64
N GLY A 216 -5.77 8.81 0.36
CA GLY A 216 -5.17 9.73 1.32
C GLY A 216 -4.22 10.73 0.66
N ALA A 217 -3.38 10.29 -0.28
CA ALA A 217 -2.52 11.17 -1.06
C ALA A 217 -3.31 12.21 -1.87
N THR A 218 -4.45 11.80 -2.45
CA THR A 218 -5.31 12.70 -3.22
C THR A 218 -6.04 13.69 -2.31
N LEU A 219 -6.42 13.29 -1.09
CA LEU A 219 -6.92 14.20 -0.05
C LEU A 219 -5.86 15.23 0.36
N GLY A 220 -4.59 14.82 0.51
CA GLY A 220 -3.48 15.75 0.79
C GLY A 220 -3.25 16.76 -0.36
N ALA A 221 -3.42 16.32 -1.61
CA ALA A 221 -3.39 17.21 -2.76
C ALA A 221 -4.55 18.23 -2.72
N LEU A 222 -5.75 17.80 -2.31
CA LEU A 222 -6.90 18.68 -2.15
C LEU A 222 -6.65 19.76 -1.07
N ASP A 223 -5.98 19.44 0.04
CA ASP A 223 -5.60 20.41 1.07
C ASP A 223 -4.69 21.51 0.52
N VAL A 224 -3.78 21.17 -0.41
CA VAL A 224 -2.94 22.17 -1.08
C VAL A 224 -3.79 23.11 -1.92
N VAL A 225 -4.79 22.60 -2.63
CA VAL A 225 -5.72 23.40 -3.43
C VAL A 225 -6.64 24.24 -2.56
N ASP A 226 -7.15 23.70 -1.46
CA ASP A 226 -7.98 24.44 -0.50
C ASP A 226 -7.21 25.61 0.10
N THR A 227 -5.93 25.41 0.44
CA THR A 227 -5.02 26.48 0.91
C THR A 227 -4.85 27.56 -0.18
N MET A 228 -4.73 27.17 -1.44
CA MET A 228 -4.66 28.10 -2.56
C MET A 228 -5.95 28.92 -2.69
N PHE A 229 -7.14 28.32 -2.57
CA PHE A 229 -8.43 29.00 -2.62
C PHE A 229 -8.66 29.94 -1.43
N ALA A 230 -8.14 29.61 -0.26
CA ALA A 230 -8.17 30.47 0.92
C ALA A 230 -7.22 31.68 0.83
N SER A 231 -6.25 31.64 -0.09
CA SER A 231 -5.27 32.71 -0.28
C SER A 231 -5.78 33.84 -1.16
N ASN A 232 -4.97 34.91 -1.31
CA ASN A 232 -5.22 36.01 -2.24
C ASN A 232 -4.75 35.72 -3.69
N ARG A 233 -4.55 34.44 -4.03
CA ARG A 233 -4.14 34.08 -5.39
C ARG A 233 -5.21 34.42 -6.41
N LYS A 234 -4.77 35.06 -7.50
CA LYS A 234 -5.63 35.45 -8.62
C LYS A 234 -5.56 34.39 -9.73
N PRO A 235 -6.69 34.08 -10.40
CA PRO A 235 -6.67 33.31 -11.64
C PRO A 235 -5.90 34.08 -12.73
N PHE A 236 -4.98 33.37 -13.40
CA PHE A 236 -4.16 34.00 -14.45
C PHE A 236 -5.02 34.49 -15.64
N ALA A 237 -4.69 35.64 -16.19
CA ALA A 237 -5.33 36.25 -17.36
C ALA A 237 -6.88 36.44 -17.23
N THR A 238 -7.36 36.71 -16.02
CA THR A 238 -8.79 37.02 -15.76
C THR A 238 -8.97 38.34 -15.03
N SER A 239 -10.18 38.83 -14.97
CA SER A 239 -10.56 40.03 -14.20
C SER A 239 -10.84 39.74 -12.73
N TYR A 240 -10.88 38.48 -12.29
CA TYR A 240 -11.15 38.11 -10.91
C TYR A 240 -9.99 38.42 -9.99
N THR A 241 -10.28 38.80 -8.74
CA THR A 241 -9.27 39.15 -7.75
C THR A 241 -8.82 37.97 -6.90
N ARG A 242 -9.60 36.89 -6.85
CA ARG A 242 -9.33 35.65 -6.11
C ARG A 242 -9.80 34.42 -6.89
N MET A 243 -9.18 33.26 -6.64
CA MET A 243 -9.62 31.98 -7.22
C MET A 243 -11.07 31.67 -6.90
N SER A 244 -11.51 31.95 -5.67
CA SER A 244 -12.88 31.73 -5.20
C SER A 244 -13.97 32.57 -5.91
N GLU A 245 -13.61 33.65 -6.61
CA GLU A 245 -14.54 34.47 -7.39
C GLU A 245 -14.79 33.91 -8.80
N SER A 246 -13.84 33.15 -9.33
CA SER A 246 -13.93 32.59 -10.69
C SER A 246 -14.94 31.42 -10.75
N PRO A 247 -16.01 31.51 -11.57
CA PRO A 247 -16.95 30.40 -11.75
C PRO A 247 -16.28 29.15 -12.28
N GLY A 248 -15.33 29.28 -13.22
CA GLY A 248 -14.58 28.15 -13.76
C GLY A 248 -13.71 27.46 -12.71
N ALA A 249 -13.01 28.22 -11.88
CA ALA A 249 -12.20 27.66 -10.80
C ALA A 249 -13.07 26.92 -9.76
N ARG A 250 -14.22 27.51 -9.37
CA ARG A 250 -15.18 26.83 -8.48
C ARG A 250 -15.75 25.55 -9.06
N HIS A 251 -16.04 25.54 -10.37
CA HIS A 251 -16.51 24.34 -11.07
C HIS A 251 -15.48 23.21 -10.99
N TRP A 252 -14.21 23.50 -11.32
CA TRP A 252 -13.15 22.50 -11.28
C TRP A 252 -12.81 22.03 -9.85
N LEU A 253 -12.89 22.92 -8.85
CA LEU A 253 -12.76 22.52 -7.45
C LEU A 253 -13.88 21.55 -7.04
N ALA A 254 -15.12 21.84 -7.40
CA ALA A 254 -16.26 20.98 -7.11
C ALA A 254 -16.12 19.60 -7.79
N GLU A 255 -15.66 19.57 -9.05
CA GLU A 255 -15.41 18.35 -9.80
C GLU A 255 -14.30 17.50 -9.15
N ALA A 256 -13.13 18.09 -8.84
CA ALA A 256 -12.04 17.42 -8.16
C ALA A 256 -12.47 16.88 -6.79
N THR A 257 -13.17 17.70 -5.99
CA THR A 257 -13.68 17.29 -4.67
C THR A 257 -14.67 16.12 -4.79
N THR A 258 -15.55 16.14 -5.79
CA THR A 258 -16.53 15.06 -6.03
C THR A 258 -15.83 13.74 -6.33
N LEU A 259 -14.80 13.75 -7.18
CA LEU A 259 -14.00 12.57 -7.51
C LEU A 259 -13.28 12.01 -6.26
N VAL A 260 -12.60 12.85 -5.48
CA VAL A 260 -11.90 12.44 -4.25
C VAL A 260 -12.87 11.82 -3.25
N ARG A 261 -14.03 12.48 -3.00
CA ARG A 261 -15.02 11.99 -2.05
C ARG A 261 -15.71 10.71 -2.53
N ARG A 262 -15.83 10.49 -3.84
CA ARG A 262 -16.32 9.22 -4.39
C ARG A 262 -15.32 8.10 -4.13
N ALA A 263 -14.05 8.31 -4.40
CA ALA A 263 -12.98 7.35 -4.13
C ALA A 263 -12.90 7.00 -2.63
N GLU A 264 -13.00 8.00 -1.75
CA GLU A 264 -13.01 7.82 -0.29
C GLU A 264 -14.21 6.97 0.16
N ARG A 265 -15.43 7.29 -0.29
CA ARG A 265 -16.62 6.50 0.02
C ARG A 265 -16.50 5.06 -0.47
N THR A 266 -15.97 4.85 -1.67
CA THR A 266 -15.71 3.51 -2.22
C THR A 266 -14.73 2.75 -1.33
N MET A 267 -13.61 3.35 -0.95
CA MET A 267 -12.62 2.75 -0.04
C MET A 267 -13.26 2.31 1.28
N LEU A 268 -14.03 3.19 1.94
CA LEU A 268 -14.68 2.89 3.21
C LEU A 268 -15.77 1.82 3.07
N ALA A 269 -16.56 1.85 1.99
CA ALA A 269 -17.58 0.84 1.72
C ALA A 269 -16.95 -0.55 1.50
N LEU A 270 -15.84 -0.63 0.76
CA LEU A 270 -15.10 -1.87 0.55
C LEU A 270 -14.52 -2.39 1.88
N ALA A 271 -13.93 -1.52 2.69
CA ALA A 271 -13.38 -1.91 3.99
C ALA A 271 -14.48 -2.42 4.94
N SER A 272 -15.61 -1.73 5.05
CA SER A 272 -16.77 -2.16 5.82
C SER A 272 -17.31 -3.50 5.34
N ARG A 273 -17.36 -3.75 4.02
CA ARG A 273 -17.79 -5.05 3.46
C ARG A 273 -16.81 -6.17 3.78
N ILE A 274 -15.49 -5.88 3.78
CA ILE A 274 -14.47 -6.85 4.18
C ILE A 274 -14.65 -7.26 5.65
N ASP A 275 -15.00 -6.32 6.52
CA ASP A 275 -15.19 -6.58 7.95
C ASP A 275 -16.51 -7.30 8.27
N ALA A 276 -17.50 -7.25 7.36
CA ALA A 276 -18.82 -7.87 7.56
C ALA A 276 -18.81 -9.40 7.33
N GLU A 277 -19.75 -10.09 7.97
CA GLU A 277 -20.16 -11.47 7.67
C GLU A 277 -21.39 -11.45 6.73
N PRO A 278 -21.58 -12.46 5.86
CA PRO A 278 -20.77 -13.64 5.58
C PRO A 278 -19.54 -13.35 4.73
N GLY A 279 -18.74 -14.39 4.42
CA GLY A 279 -17.55 -14.32 3.57
C GLY A 279 -17.79 -13.72 2.17
N ILE A 280 -16.73 -13.46 1.43
CA ILE A 280 -16.76 -12.81 0.12
C ILE A 280 -16.81 -13.90 -0.96
N THR A 281 -17.82 -13.87 -1.85
CA THR A 281 -17.93 -14.76 -3.01
C THR A 281 -16.96 -14.36 -4.12
N ASP A 282 -16.66 -15.27 -5.06
CA ASP A 282 -15.74 -14.99 -6.19
C ASP A 282 -16.23 -13.84 -7.07
N LEU A 283 -17.53 -13.79 -7.35
CA LEU A 283 -18.11 -12.69 -8.14
C LEU A 283 -17.99 -11.35 -7.40
N GLU A 284 -18.28 -11.34 -6.11
CA GLU A 284 -18.14 -10.17 -5.26
C GLU A 284 -16.68 -9.74 -5.14
N HIS A 285 -15.75 -10.72 -4.97
CA HIS A 285 -14.32 -10.46 -4.99
C HIS A 285 -13.87 -9.73 -6.25
N ALA A 286 -14.30 -10.22 -7.42
CA ALA A 286 -13.99 -9.58 -8.70
C ALA A 286 -14.63 -8.19 -8.85
N GLY A 287 -15.86 -8.00 -8.36
CA GLY A 287 -16.54 -6.70 -8.28
C GLY A 287 -15.78 -5.70 -7.43
N MET A 288 -15.35 -6.11 -6.24
CA MET A 288 -14.55 -5.27 -5.33
C MET A 288 -13.19 -4.88 -5.93
N GLN A 289 -12.55 -5.76 -6.71
CA GLN A 289 -11.32 -5.42 -7.44
C GLN A 289 -11.58 -4.32 -8.47
N ARG A 290 -12.70 -4.42 -9.21
CA ARG A 290 -13.10 -3.39 -10.17
C ARG A 290 -13.38 -2.06 -9.50
N ASP A 291 -14.12 -2.06 -8.39
CA ASP A 291 -14.44 -0.83 -7.65
C ASP A 291 -13.17 -0.13 -7.12
N ARG A 292 -12.16 -0.89 -6.66
CA ARG A 292 -10.85 -0.33 -6.30
C ARG A 292 -10.15 0.35 -7.48
N ALA A 293 -10.16 -0.31 -8.64
CA ALA A 293 -9.54 0.24 -9.84
C ALA A 293 -10.25 1.51 -10.33
N ASP A 294 -11.58 1.57 -10.24
CA ASP A 294 -12.36 2.75 -10.59
C ASP A 294 -12.12 3.90 -9.58
N ALA A 295 -12.04 3.61 -8.28
CA ALA A 295 -11.65 4.61 -7.27
C ALA A 295 -10.22 5.16 -7.49
N ALA A 296 -9.27 4.33 -7.91
CA ALA A 296 -7.94 4.79 -8.27
C ALA A 296 -7.93 5.69 -9.52
N LYS A 297 -8.79 5.43 -10.51
CA LYS A 297 -9.00 6.33 -11.65
C LYS A 297 -9.58 7.68 -11.21
N ASP A 298 -10.51 7.67 -10.24
CA ASP A 298 -11.04 8.90 -9.67
C ASP A 298 -9.94 9.74 -9.01
N CYS A 299 -9.03 9.10 -8.26
CA CYS A 299 -7.86 9.77 -7.69
C CYS A 299 -6.97 10.41 -8.77
N LEU A 300 -6.68 9.68 -9.85
CA LEU A 300 -5.89 10.19 -10.97
C LEU A 300 -6.60 11.37 -11.66
N ALA A 301 -7.89 11.26 -11.96
CA ALA A 301 -8.66 12.34 -12.59
C ALA A 301 -8.75 13.57 -11.69
N ALA A 302 -8.93 13.38 -10.37
CA ALA A 302 -9.00 14.47 -9.41
C ALA A 302 -7.70 15.26 -9.36
N ILE A 303 -6.55 14.57 -9.30
CA ILE A 303 -5.26 15.25 -9.14
C ILE A 303 -4.86 15.99 -10.42
N GLU A 304 -5.20 15.49 -11.61
CA GLU A 304 -5.02 16.22 -12.86
C GLU A 304 -5.87 17.51 -12.86
N ARG A 305 -7.12 17.45 -12.42
CA ARG A 305 -7.97 18.62 -12.28
C ARG A 305 -7.43 19.64 -11.28
N MET A 306 -6.80 19.18 -10.18
CA MET A 306 -6.13 20.04 -9.21
C MET A 306 -4.89 20.73 -9.79
N LEU A 307 -4.14 20.06 -10.67
CA LEU A 307 -3.02 20.65 -11.40
C LEU A 307 -3.49 21.69 -12.42
N ASP A 308 -4.58 21.42 -13.16
CA ASP A 308 -5.21 22.41 -14.05
C ASP A 308 -5.60 23.69 -13.29
N LEU A 309 -6.18 23.54 -12.10
CA LEU A 309 -6.51 24.66 -11.21
C LEU A 309 -5.27 25.45 -10.74
N HIS A 310 -4.21 24.74 -10.41
CA HIS A 310 -2.99 25.33 -9.88
C HIS A 310 -2.14 25.94 -11.00
N GLY A 311 -2.20 25.39 -12.21
CA GLY A 311 -1.39 25.75 -13.36
C GLY A 311 0.08 25.37 -13.21
N ALA A 312 0.94 25.89 -14.07
CA ALA A 312 2.36 25.51 -14.15
C ALA A 312 3.12 25.63 -12.82
N SER A 313 2.73 26.55 -11.92
CA SER A 313 3.35 26.67 -10.59
C SER A 313 3.08 25.47 -9.67
N GLY A 314 2.06 24.65 -9.97
CA GLY A 314 1.81 23.37 -9.30
C GLY A 314 2.93 22.36 -9.52
N PHE A 315 3.71 22.50 -10.60
CA PHE A 315 4.85 21.65 -10.94
C PHE A 315 6.19 22.14 -10.38
N ALA A 316 6.23 23.28 -9.67
CA ALA A 316 7.46 23.70 -8.99
C ALA A 316 7.88 22.64 -7.96
N LYS A 317 9.18 22.28 -7.93
CA LYS A 317 9.70 21.23 -7.01
C LYS A 317 9.42 21.56 -5.53
N SER A 318 9.28 22.84 -5.18
CA SER A 318 8.90 23.31 -3.83
C SER A 318 7.40 23.17 -3.53
N ASN A 319 6.55 22.90 -4.54
CA ASN A 319 5.11 22.75 -4.34
C ASN A 319 4.77 21.30 -4.05
N ALA A 320 4.04 21.05 -2.96
CA ALA A 320 3.64 19.69 -2.57
C ALA A 320 2.72 19.02 -3.59
N LEU A 321 1.96 19.79 -4.38
CA LEU A 321 0.98 19.24 -5.33
C LEU A 321 1.64 18.32 -6.37
N GLN A 322 2.80 18.71 -6.94
CA GLN A 322 3.52 17.85 -7.90
C GLN A 322 4.04 16.57 -7.25
N ARG A 323 4.39 16.58 -5.96
CA ARG A 323 4.80 15.37 -5.25
C ARG A 323 3.62 14.42 -5.10
N PHE A 324 2.48 14.90 -4.62
CA PHE A 324 1.26 14.10 -4.55
C PHE A 324 0.86 13.54 -5.92
N TRP A 325 0.94 14.35 -6.97
CA TRP A 325 0.66 13.90 -8.33
C TRP A 325 1.55 12.74 -8.77
N ARG A 326 2.84 12.82 -8.55
CA ARG A 326 3.78 11.73 -8.87
C ARG A 326 3.50 10.49 -8.03
N ASP A 327 3.26 10.67 -6.73
CA ASP A 327 2.98 9.58 -5.81
C ASP A 327 1.67 8.86 -6.15
N VAL A 328 0.57 9.59 -6.38
CA VAL A 328 -0.72 9.03 -6.83
C VAL A 328 -0.57 8.32 -8.17
N SER A 329 0.23 8.90 -9.10
CA SER A 329 0.49 8.29 -10.41
C SER A 329 1.19 6.94 -10.28
N VAL A 330 2.11 6.77 -9.35
CA VAL A 330 2.82 5.50 -9.12
C VAL A 330 1.91 4.50 -8.40
N VAL A 331 1.29 4.89 -7.28
CA VAL A 331 0.43 4.00 -6.47
C VAL A 331 -0.74 3.45 -7.29
N SER A 332 -1.41 4.30 -8.07
CA SER A 332 -2.59 3.89 -8.87
C SER A 332 -2.25 2.89 -9.99
N ARG A 333 -0.97 2.62 -10.24
CA ARG A 333 -0.51 1.61 -11.20
C ARG A 333 -0.08 0.29 -10.54
N HIS A 334 -0.22 0.19 -9.22
CA HIS A 334 0.00 -1.07 -8.53
C HIS A 334 -0.97 -2.15 -9.04
N PRO A 335 -0.56 -3.43 -9.17
CA PRO A 335 -1.43 -4.50 -9.69
C PRO A 335 -2.80 -4.59 -9.02
N ALA A 336 -2.90 -4.34 -7.71
CA ALA A 336 -4.17 -4.34 -6.96
C ALA A 336 -5.16 -3.24 -7.40
N LEU A 337 -4.71 -2.20 -8.11
CA LEU A 337 -5.48 -1.07 -8.60
C LEU A 337 -5.52 -1.00 -10.14
N ASN A 338 -4.93 -1.99 -10.82
CA ASN A 338 -4.80 -1.98 -12.27
C ASN A 338 -6.15 -2.25 -12.94
N PRO A 339 -6.69 -1.30 -13.73
CA PRO A 339 -8.00 -1.43 -14.34
C PRO A 339 -8.07 -2.55 -15.38
N TYR A 340 -6.99 -2.84 -16.09
CA TYR A 340 -6.95 -3.93 -17.06
C TYR A 340 -7.19 -5.28 -16.37
N LEU A 341 -6.43 -5.57 -15.32
CA LEU A 341 -6.58 -6.81 -14.55
C LEU A 341 -7.95 -6.93 -13.88
N ALA A 342 -8.44 -5.83 -13.33
CA ALA A 342 -9.73 -5.78 -12.63
C ALA A 342 -10.92 -6.02 -13.59
N VAL A 343 -10.92 -5.39 -14.77
CA VAL A 343 -12.00 -5.54 -15.75
C VAL A 343 -12.02 -6.95 -16.36
N GLU A 344 -10.83 -7.50 -16.69
CA GLU A 344 -10.72 -8.88 -17.19
C GLU A 344 -11.22 -9.89 -16.16
N GLY A 345 -10.77 -9.79 -14.91
CA GLY A 345 -11.21 -10.68 -13.82
C GLY A 345 -12.71 -10.60 -13.57
N PHE A 346 -13.28 -9.39 -13.55
CA PHE A 346 -14.71 -9.21 -13.36
C PHE A 346 -15.54 -9.73 -14.53
N GLY A 347 -15.12 -9.50 -15.79
CA GLY A 347 -15.78 -10.04 -16.97
C GLY A 347 -15.82 -11.57 -16.97
N ARG A 348 -14.72 -12.22 -16.58
CA ARG A 348 -14.64 -13.67 -16.40
C ARG A 348 -15.63 -14.15 -15.33
N ALA A 349 -15.62 -13.54 -14.13
CA ALA A 349 -16.51 -13.92 -13.03
C ALA A 349 -17.99 -13.78 -13.40
N LEU A 350 -18.38 -12.75 -14.15
CA LEU A 350 -19.74 -12.57 -14.66
C LEU A 350 -20.16 -13.72 -15.60
N THR A 351 -19.28 -14.16 -16.50
CA THR A 351 -19.58 -15.23 -17.46
C THR A 351 -19.59 -16.61 -16.81
N GLU A 352 -18.76 -16.85 -15.80
CA GLU A 352 -18.73 -18.11 -15.05
C GLU A 352 -19.92 -18.25 -14.09
N SER A 353 -20.40 -17.15 -13.53
CA SER A 353 -21.56 -17.09 -12.61
C SER A 353 -22.91 -17.00 -13.34
N SER A 354 -22.90 -16.83 -14.67
CA SER A 354 -24.14 -16.70 -15.46
C SER A 354 -24.83 -18.06 -15.63
N PRO A 355 -26.18 -18.13 -15.48
CA PRO A 355 -26.97 -19.33 -15.78
C PRO A 355 -27.11 -19.58 -17.29
N LEU A 356 -26.46 -18.82 -18.16
CA LEU A 356 -26.51 -19.04 -19.60
C LEU A 356 -25.88 -20.41 -19.95
N PRO A 357 -26.55 -21.23 -20.80
CA PRO A 357 -26.02 -22.53 -21.20
C PRO A 357 -24.68 -22.37 -21.90
N ARG A 358 -23.63 -22.99 -21.36
CA ARG A 358 -22.33 -23.05 -22.03
C ARG A 358 -22.49 -23.85 -23.34
N PRO A 359 -21.93 -23.39 -24.47
CA PRO A 359 -21.84 -24.23 -25.66
C PRO A 359 -21.12 -25.55 -25.26
N ARG A 360 -21.72 -26.66 -25.52
CA ARG A 360 -21.05 -27.98 -25.35
C ARG A 360 -19.89 -28.01 -26.34
N ALA A 361 -18.70 -28.24 -25.84
CA ALA A 361 -17.49 -28.46 -26.64
C ALA A 361 -17.66 -29.74 -27.50
#